data_7f554e66f45c7044a0155303efa8baa5
#
_entry.id   7f554e66f45c7044a0155303efa8baa5
#
_cell.length_a   1.000
_cell.length_b   1.000
_cell.length_c   1.000
_cell.angle_alpha   90.00
_cell.angle_beta   90.00
_cell.angle_gamma   90.00
#
_symmetry.space_group_name_H-M   'P 1'
#
loop_
_entity.id
_entity.type
_entity.pdbx_description
1 polymer ?
#
loop_
_entity_poly.entity_id
_entity_poly.type
_entity_poly.pdbx_seq_one_letter_code
_entity_poly.pdbx_strand_id
1 'polypeptide(L)' 'MTPRARRIVELNIERYRELLKTETDPSKLRTIAKLLAEEEAKFAKLLSEKNDDVEK' A
#
# COMPACT_ATOMS: atom_id res chain seq x y z
N MET A 1 6.72 10.17 12.60
CA MET A 1 5.99 9.06 12.00
C MET A 1 6.15 7.78 12.79
N THR A 2 5.08 7.07 13.01
CA THR A 2 5.11 5.85 13.80
C THR A 2 5.36 4.62 12.92
N PRO A 3 6.14 3.64 13.41
CA PRO A 3 6.32 2.39 12.68
C PRO A 3 4.99 1.68 12.42
N ARG A 4 4.01 1.94 13.28
CA ARG A 4 2.70 1.31 13.16
C ARG A 4 2.00 1.66 11.84
N ALA A 5 2.07 2.95 11.44
CA ALA A 5 1.40 3.37 10.21
C ALA A 5 1.99 2.66 9.00
N ARG A 6 3.31 2.55 8.95
CA ARG A 6 3.96 1.87 7.84
C ARG A 6 3.59 0.39 7.83
N ARG A 7 3.52 -0.22 9.00
CA ARG A 7 3.18 -1.63 9.09
C ARG A 7 1.79 -1.90 8.56
N ILE A 8 0.83 -1.02 8.89
CA ILE A 8 -0.53 -1.18 8.42
C ILE A 8 -0.58 -1.11 6.89
N VAL A 9 0.14 -0.18 6.31
CA VAL A 9 0.17 -0.05 4.84
C VAL A 9 0.78 -1.29 4.23
N GLU A 10 1.86 -1.81 4.80
CA GLU A 10 2.48 -3.03 4.30
C GLU A 10 1.50 -4.20 4.31
N LEU A 11 0.77 -4.35 5.40
CA LEU A 11 -0.20 -5.43 5.52
C LEU A 11 -1.32 -5.29 4.49
N ASN A 12 -1.76 -4.06 4.25
CA ASN A 12 -2.78 -3.83 3.24
C ASN A 12 -2.28 -4.20 1.85
N ILE A 13 -1.03 -3.86 1.55
CA ILE A 13 -0.44 -4.19 0.25
C ILE A 13 -0.41 -5.71 0.07
N GLU A 14 0.04 -6.43 1.08
CA GLU A 14 0.08 -7.89 1.00
C GLU A 14 -1.31 -8.47 0.82
N ARG A 15 -2.28 -7.95 1.55
CA ARG A 15 -3.65 -8.43 1.44
C ARG A 15 -4.22 -8.22 0.04
N TYR A 16 -4.00 -7.04 -0.51
CA TYR A 16 -4.51 -6.75 -1.85
C TYR A 16 -3.85 -7.61 -2.91
N ARG A 17 -2.56 -7.89 -2.76
CA ARG A 17 -1.87 -8.78 -3.68
C ARG A 17 -2.46 -10.19 -3.62
N GLU A 18 -2.77 -10.67 -2.43
CA GLU A 18 -3.40 -11.97 -2.27
C GLU A 18 -4.77 -11.99 -2.93
N LEU A 19 -5.54 -10.93 -2.73
CA LEU A 19 -6.87 -10.84 -3.33
C LEU A 19 -6.78 -10.86 -4.85
N LEU A 20 -5.78 -10.19 -5.41
CA LEU A 20 -5.61 -10.20 -6.86
C LEU A 20 -5.35 -11.60 -7.41
N LYS A 21 -4.67 -12.44 -6.63
CA LYS A 21 -4.38 -13.80 -7.07
C LYS A 21 -5.61 -14.68 -7.08
N THR A 22 -6.54 -14.43 -6.18
CA THR A 22 -7.70 -15.30 -6.01
C THR A 22 -8.98 -14.76 -6.63
N GLU A 23 -9.05 -13.45 -6.86
CA GLU A 23 -10.26 -12.84 -7.40
C GLU A 23 -10.38 -13.12 -8.89
N THR A 24 -11.59 -13.46 -9.35
CA THR A 24 -11.83 -13.74 -10.76
C THR A 24 -12.75 -12.71 -11.42
N ASP A 25 -13.47 -11.93 -10.63
CA ASP A 25 -14.39 -10.92 -11.15
C ASP A 25 -13.62 -9.72 -11.67
N PRO A 26 -13.76 -9.39 -12.98
CA PRO A 26 -12.99 -8.28 -13.56
C PRO A 26 -13.23 -6.94 -12.86
N SER A 27 -14.46 -6.68 -12.45
CA SER A 27 -14.77 -5.43 -11.76
C SER A 27 -14.05 -5.35 -10.44
N LYS A 28 -14.05 -6.44 -9.68
CA LYS A 28 -13.38 -6.49 -8.39
C LYS A 28 -11.88 -6.42 -8.58
N LEU A 29 -11.35 -7.11 -9.59
CA LEU A 29 -9.92 -7.04 -9.86
C LEU A 29 -9.46 -5.62 -10.11
N ARG A 30 -10.25 -4.87 -10.87
CA ARG A 30 -9.92 -3.48 -11.16
C ARG A 30 -9.92 -2.65 -9.90
N THR A 31 -10.92 -2.84 -9.06
CA THR A 31 -11.02 -2.11 -7.80
C THR A 31 -9.84 -2.44 -6.88
N ILE A 32 -9.51 -3.73 -6.76
CA ILE A 32 -8.41 -4.15 -5.91
C ILE A 32 -7.09 -3.60 -6.43
N ALA A 33 -6.89 -3.64 -7.74
CA ALA A 33 -5.67 -3.11 -8.33
C ALA A 33 -5.53 -1.61 -8.05
N LYS A 34 -6.63 -0.88 -8.11
CA LYS A 34 -6.61 0.54 -7.82
C LYS A 34 -6.25 0.79 -6.36
N LEU A 35 -6.87 0.03 -5.46
CA LEU A 35 -6.58 0.18 -4.04
C LEU A 35 -5.14 -0.18 -3.73
N LEU A 36 -4.63 -1.22 -4.39
CA LEU A 36 -3.24 -1.61 -4.20
C LEU A 36 -2.30 -0.49 -4.63
N ALA A 37 -2.58 0.12 -5.77
CA ALA A 37 -1.74 1.21 -6.26
C ALA A 37 -1.75 2.38 -5.28
N GLU A 38 -2.92 2.66 -4.69
CA GLU A 38 -3.04 3.74 -3.72
C GLU A 38 -2.23 3.44 -2.47
N GLU A 39 -2.28 2.19 -1.99
CA GLU A 39 -1.52 1.81 -0.82
C GLU A 39 -0.02 1.85 -1.08
N GLU A 40 0.38 1.43 -2.27
CA GLU A 40 1.79 1.49 -2.63
C GLU A 40 2.28 2.93 -2.70
N ALA A 41 1.44 3.83 -3.18
CA ALA A 41 1.79 5.25 -3.22
C ALA A 41 1.93 5.80 -1.80
N LYS A 42 1.05 5.39 -0.90
CA LYS A 42 1.16 5.80 0.50
C LYS A 42 2.46 5.30 1.12
N PHE A 43 2.81 4.06 0.82
CA PHE A 43 4.02 3.48 1.36
C PHE A 43 5.25 4.25 0.89
N ALA A 44 5.29 4.56 -0.39
CA ALA A 44 6.40 5.33 -0.94
C ALA A 44 6.49 6.71 -0.30
N LYS A 45 5.33 7.33 -0.07
CA LYS A 45 5.29 8.64 0.56
C LYS A 45 5.79 8.58 1.99
N LEU A 46 5.41 7.53 2.73
CA LEU A 46 5.87 7.39 4.10
C LEU A 46 7.39 7.25 4.16
N LEU A 47 7.96 6.50 3.23
CA LEU A 47 9.40 6.34 3.17
C LEU A 47 10.07 7.67 2.82
N SER A 48 9.48 8.42 1.92
CA SER A 48 10.01 9.70 1.51
C SER A 48 9.97 10.71 2.65
N GLU A 49 8.88 10.72 3.40
CA GLU A 49 8.75 11.62 4.54
C GLU A 49 9.82 11.33 5.59
N LYS A 50 10.13 10.07 5.78
CA LYS A 50 11.17 9.69 6.71
C LYS A 50 12.51 10.27 6.28
N ASN A 51 12.79 10.21 4.98
CA ASN A 51 14.01 10.78 4.45
C ASN A 51 14.06 12.27 4.65
N ASP A 52 12.95 12.95 4.45
CA ASP A 52 12.88 14.39 4.65
C ASP A 52 13.20 14.74 6.08
N ASP A 53 12.67 13.97 7.02
CA ASP A 53 12.93 14.20 8.43
C ASP A 53 14.41 14.11 8.73
N VAL A 54 15.06 13.13 8.13
CA VAL A 54 16.49 12.93 8.36
C VAL A 54 17.30 14.12 7.85
N GLU A 55 16.88 14.65 6.73
CA GLU A 55 17.60 15.78 6.14
C GLU A 55 17.50 17.05 6.97
N LYS A 56 16.45 17.19 7.69
CA LYS A 56 16.26 18.39 8.51
C LYS A 56 16.98 18.28 9.82
#